data_35e77006dfc57c59ba98ae7541862f56
#
_entry.id   35e77006dfc57c59ba98ae7541862f56
#
_cell.length_a   1.000
_cell.length_b   1.000
_cell.length_c   1.000
_cell.angle_alpha   90.00
_cell.angle_beta   90.00
_cell.angle_gamma   90.00
#
_symmetry.space_group_name_H-M   'P 1'
#
loop_
_entity.id
_entity.type
_entity.pdbx_description
1 polymer ?
#
loop_
_entity_poly.entity_id
_entity_poly.type
_entity_poly.pdbx_seq_one_letter_code
_entity_poly.pdbx_strand_id
1 'polypeptide(L)'
;MKHAIAILCLITVSSPAFAASCEKNFTVSGVPMVTAVSYKSFQELPKAKAPAVLQKLAQAVAAEGFSGIQINKALSSIDAHQETSGSGRIQTLRVVARQKGAAVRIDAVFNIQAGQIADNDVIRKGICDIIKGV
;
A
#
# COMPACT_ATOMS: atom_id res chain seq x y z
N MET A 1 -62.15 2.10 -23.65
CA MET A 1 -60.77 2.47 -24.09
C MET A 1 -59.85 2.27 -22.89
N LYS A 2 -59.02 1.22 -22.92
CA LYS A 2 -58.14 0.87 -21.81
C LYS A 2 -56.69 1.32 -22.20
N HIS A 3 -56.18 2.33 -21.54
CA HIS A 3 -54.81 2.79 -21.74
C HIS A 3 -53.89 1.98 -20.79
N ALA A 4 -53.09 1.10 -21.34
CA ALA A 4 -52.04 0.41 -20.62
C ALA A 4 -50.79 1.32 -20.62
N ILE A 5 -50.43 1.81 -19.43
CA ILE A 5 -49.18 2.55 -19.20
C ILE A 5 -48.12 1.52 -18.92
N ALA A 6 -47.19 1.32 -19.86
CA ALA A 6 -46.00 0.51 -19.67
C ALA A 6 -44.97 1.34 -18.90
N ILE A 7 -44.71 0.98 -17.63
CA ILE A 7 -43.64 1.57 -16.84
C ILE A 7 -42.33 0.86 -17.20
N LEU A 8 -41.46 1.57 -17.93
CA LEU A 8 -40.12 1.09 -18.27
C LEU A 8 -39.20 1.32 -17.05
N CYS A 9 -38.93 0.27 -16.26
CA CYS A 9 -37.93 0.32 -15.20
C CYS A 9 -36.52 0.36 -15.83
N LEU A 10 -35.89 1.53 -15.82
CA LEU A 10 -34.45 1.64 -16.08
C LEU A 10 -33.68 1.05 -14.89
N ILE A 11 -33.13 -0.14 -15.07
CA ILE A 11 -32.18 -0.74 -14.12
C ILE A 11 -30.82 -0.09 -14.41
N THR A 12 -30.44 0.88 -13.60
CA THR A 12 -29.08 1.42 -13.60
C THR A 12 -28.14 0.39 -13.00
N VAL A 13 -27.43 -0.36 -13.82
CA VAL A 13 -26.34 -1.23 -13.37
C VAL A 13 -25.17 -0.33 -12.99
N SER A 14 -25.06 -0.01 -11.68
CA SER A 14 -23.85 0.61 -11.15
C SER A 14 -22.75 -0.44 -11.12
N SER A 15 -21.84 -0.38 -12.10
CA SER A 15 -20.62 -1.19 -12.07
C SER A 15 -19.81 -0.80 -10.83
N PRO A 16 -19.38 -1.75 -9.98
CA PRO A 16 -18.46 -1.43 -8.90
C PRO A 16 -17.15 -0.93 -9.54
N ALA A 17 -16.78 0.30 -9.25
CA ALA A 17 -15.45 0.79 -9.57
C ALA A 17 -14.47 -0.02 -8.73
N PHE A 18 -13.82 -1.02 -9.33
CA PHE A 18 -12.72 -1.72 -8.69
C PHE A 18 -11.59 -0.71 -8.47
N ALA A 19 -11.33 -0.35 -7.20
CA ALA A 19 -10.11 0.37 -6.84
C ALA A 19 -8.92 -0.42 -7.40
N ALA A 20 -7.98 0.26 -8.07
CA ALA A 20 -6.80 -0.40 -8.61
C ALA A 20 -6.08 -1.13 -7.48
N SER A 21 -5.71 -2.40 -7.71
CA SER A 21 -5.03 -3.22 -6.70
C SER A 21 -3.62 -2.70 -6.43
N CYS A 22 -3.08 -3.00 -5.25
CA CYS A 22 -1.71 -2.65 -4.89
C CYS A 22 -0.71 -3.06 -5.97
N GLU A 23 -0.86 -4.24 -6.54
CA GLU A 23 0.05 -4.77 -7.58
C GLU A 23 0.04 -3.94 -8.86
N LYS A 24 -1.12 -3.40 -9.25
CA LYS A 24 -1.25 -2.53 -10.43
C LYS A 24 -0.69 -1.13 -10.19
N ASN A 25 -0.68 -0.68 -8.94
CA ASN A 25 -0.16 0.62 -8.55
C ASN A 25 1.35 0.59 -8.26
N PHE A 26 1.99 -0.57 -8.37
CA PHE A 26 3.41 -0.72 -8.08
C PHE A 26 4.27 -0.01 -9.11
N THR A 27 5.21 0.81 -8.63
CA THR A 27 6.15 1.56 -9.45
C THR A 27 7.57 1.43 -8.89
N VAL A 28 8.55 1.49 -9.77
CA VAL A 28 9.98 1.44 -9.45
C VAL A 28 10.65 2.66 -10.05
N SER A 29 11.50 3.33 -9.27
CA SER A 29 12.30 4.47 -9.73
C SER A 29 13.73 4.37 -9.23
N GLY A 30 14.67 4.77 -10.06
CA GLY A 30 16.11 4.61 -9.82
C GLY A 30 16.72 3.60 -10.79
N VAL A 31 18.05 3.54 -10.80
CA VAL A 31 18.81 2.62 -11.65
C VAL A 31 19.52 1.61 -10.75
N PRO A 32 19.16 0.33 -10.82
CA PRO A 32 19.78 -0.72 -10.00
C PRO A 32 21.31 -0.67 -10.09
N MET A 33 21.98 -0.89 -8.99
CA MET A 33 23.44 -0.81 -8.81
C MET A 33 24.06 0.60 -8.89
N VAL A 34 23.44 1.53 -9.61
CA VAL A 34 23.99 2.87 -9.88
C VAL A 34 23.47 3.91 -8.88
N THR A 35 22.16 3.93 -8.67
CA THR A 35 21.51 4.85 -7.74
C THR A 35 20.74 4.08 -6.67
N ALA A 36 20.25 4.79 -5.66
CA ALA A 36 19.22 4.25 -4.79
C ALA A 36 17.97 3.93 -5.63
N VAL A 37 17.27 2.84 -5.28
CA VAL A 37 16.03 2.45 -5.95
C VAL A 37 14.88 2.57 -4.97
N SER A 38 13.80 3.19 -5.41
CA SER A 38 12.56 3.38 -4.65
C SER A 38 11.43 2.57 -5.27
N TYR A 39 10.81 1.75 -4.47
CA TYR A 39 9.65 0.93 -4.81
C TYR A 39 8.44 1.51 -4.09
N LYS A 40 7.36 1.78 -4.83
CA LYS A 40 6.16 2.41 -4.28
C LYS A 40 4.92 1.65 -4.71
N SER A 41 3.95 1.58 -3.83
CA SER A 41 2.59 1.18 -4.17
C SER A 41 1.59 1.83 -3.23
N PHE A 42 0.31 1.75 -3.60
CA PHE A 42 -0.79 2.21 -2.77
C PHE A 42 -2.05 1.40 -3.01
N GLN A 43 -2.96 1.49 -2.05
CA GLN A 43 -4.32 0.97 -2.15
C GLN A 43 -5.26 1.80 -1.29
N GLU A 44 -6.52 1.92 -1.70
CA GLU A 44 -7.58 2.53 -0.90
C GLU A 44 -8.45 1.45 -0.26
N LEU A 45 -8.75 1.62 1.02
CA LEU A 45 -9.65 0.77 1.79
C LEU A 45 -10.95 1.53 2.05
N PRO A 46 -12.09 1.07 1.52
CA PRO A 46 -13.38 1.67 1.80
C PRO A 46 -13.80 1.39 3.26
N LYS A 47 -14.60 2.28 3.83
CA LYS A 47 -15.20 2.11 5.17
C LYS A 47 -14.16 1.80 6.26
N ALA A 48 -13.04 2.50 6.26
CA ALA A 48 -11.94 2.30 7.19
C ALA A 48 -11.61 3.58 7.96
N LYS A 49 -10.91 3.41 9.09
CA LYS A 49 -10.41 4.50 9.95
C LYS A 49 -8.91 4.41 10.07
N ALA A 50 -8.21 5.51 9.80
CA ALA A 50 -6.75 5.55 9.76
C ALA A 50 -6.07 5.05 11.05
N PRO A 51 -6.52 5.37 12.29
CA PRO A 51 -5.87 4.85 13.49
C PRO A 51 -5.92 3.33 13.62
N ALA A 52 -7.04 2.71 13.27
CA ALA A 52 -7.20 1.25 13.30
C ALA A 52 -6.38 0.56 12.21
N VAL A 53 -6.36 1.15 11.01
CA VAL A 53 -5.54 0.68 9.88
C VAL A 53 -4.05 0.77 10.23
N LEU A 54 -3.61 1.87 10.83
CA LEU A 54 -2.21 2.09 11.20
C LEU A 54 -1.68 1.01 12.14
N GLN A 55 -2.48 0.59 13.12
CA GLN A 55 -2.08 -0.47 14.04
C GLN A 55 -1.92 -1.83 13.35
N LYS A 56 -2.86 -2.18 12.47
CA LYS A 56 -2.77 -3.42 11.69
C LYS A 56 -1.60 -3.41 10.72
N LEU A 57 -1.33 -2.27 10.09
CA LEU A 57 -0.15 -2.09 9.22
C LEU A 57 1.14 -2.30 10.00
N ALA A 58 1.27 -1.77 11.22
CA ALA A 58 2.45 -1.98 12.04
C ALA A 58 2.67 -3.47 12.37
N GLN A 59 1.60 -4.21 12.63
CA GLN A 59 1.66 -5.67 12.82
C GLN A 59 2.10 -6.39 11.53
N ALA A 60 1.57 -5.97 10.38
CA ALA A 60 1.95 -6.54 9.09
C ALA A 60 3.42 -6.26 8.74
N VAL A 61 3.91 -5.05 9.01
CA VAL A 61 5.32 -4.68 8.84
C VAL A 61 6.23 -5.56 9.71
N ALA A 62 5.84 -5.80 10.97
CA ALA A 62 6.57 -6.68 11.85
C ALA A 62 6.58 -8.13 11.36
N ALA A 63 5.45 -8.61 10.84
CA ALA A 63 5.31 -9.97 10.30
C ALA A 63 6.19 -10.19 9.06
N GLU A 64 6.43 -9.16 8.25
CA GLU A 64 7.34 -9.20 7.10
C GLU A 64 8.83 -9.15 7.49
N GLY A 65 9.15 -9.10 8.78
CA GLY A 65 10.51 -9.19 9.29
C GLY A 65 11.26 -7.86 9.37
N PHE A 66 10.56 -6.72 9.25
CA PHE A 66 11.17 -5.41 9.49
C PHE A 66 11.46 -5.19 10.96
N SER A 67 12.52 -4.43 11.22
CA SER A 67 12.99 -4.03 12.56
C SER A 67 12.87 -2.51 12.74
N GLY A 68 13.08 -2.05 13.97
CA GLY A 68 13.09 -0.62 14.29
C GLY A 68 11.78 0.08 13.96
N ILE A 69 10.67 -0.60 14.14
CA ILE A 69 9.33 -0.09 13.77
C ILE A 69 8.99 1.08 14.68
N GLN A 70 8.75 2.24 14.07
CA GLN A 70 8.33 3.46 14.75
C GLN A 70 6.98 3.91 14.19
N ILE A 71 6.01 4.10 15.09
CA ILE A 71 4.67 4.56 14.74
C ILE A 71 4.55 6.03 15.11
N ASN A 72 4.28 6.89 14.12
CA ASN A 72 3.96 8.28 14.33
C ASN A 72 2.45 8.47 14.15
N LYS A 73 1.73 8.57 15.26
CA LYS A 73 0.27 8.72 15.24
C LYS A 73 -0.18 10.06 14.67
N ALA A 74 0.58 11.13 14.88
CA ALA A 74 0.25 12.47 14.38
C ALA A 74 0.33 12.54 12.84
N LEU A 75 1.31 11.86 12.24
CA LEU A 75 1.46 11.77 10.78
C LEU A 75 0.76 10.55 10.18
N SER A 76 0.19 9.69 11.02
CA SER A 76 -0.41 8.42 10.60
C SER A 76 0.55 7.58 9.74
N SER A 77 1.79 7.46 10.20
CA SER A 77 2.88 6.82 9.47
C SER A 77 3.63 5.80 10.31
N ILE A 78 4.25 4.86 9.61
CA ILE A 78 5.15 3.84 10.16
C ILE A 78 6.47 3.96 9.41
N ASP A 79 7.57 4.03 10.13
CA ASP A 79 8.92 3.88 9.61
C ASP A 79 9.52 2.58 10.16
N ALA A 80 10.21 1.86 9.31
CA ALA A 80 10.90 0.62 9.66
C ALA A 80 12.11 0.39 8.76
N HIS A 81 12.96 -0.54 9.11
CA HIS A 81 14.13 -0.89 8.32
C HIS A 81 14.41 -2.38 8.38
N GLN A 82 15.19 -2.85 7.42
CA GLN A 82 15.79 -4.19 7.45
C GLN A 82 17.21 -4.15 6.88
N GLU A 83 17.99 -5.16 7.23
CA GLU A 83 19.30 -5.41 6.67
C GLU A 83 19.34 -6.90 6.30
N THR A 84 19.41 -7.17 5.00
CA THR A 84 19.25 -8.55 4.48
C THR A 84 20.53 -9.18 3.94
N SER A 85 21.59 -8.38 3.82
CA SER A 85 22.81 -8.82 3.14
C SER A 85 24.01 -9.06 4.06
N GLY A 86 23.89 -8.79 5.36
CA GLY A 86 25.03 -8.78 6.29
C GLY A 86 26.07 -7.71 6.00
N SER A 87 25.78 -6.78 5.08
CA SER A 87 26.69 -5.71 4.65
C SER A 87 26.63 -4.46 5.53
N GLY A 88 25.69 -4.40 6.49
CA GLY A 88 25.38 -3.19 7.27
C GLY A 88 24.58 -2.15 6.48
N ARG A 89 24.16 -2.45 5.26
CA ARG A 89 23.35 -1.55 4.43
C ARG A 89 21.88 -1.70 4.74
N ILE A 90 21.31 -0.64 5.26
CA ILE A 90 19.91 -0.59 5.68
C ILE A 90 19.01 -0.34 4.48
N GLN A 91 17.93 -1.12 4.38
CA GLN A 91 16.79 -0.86 3.51
C GLN A 91 15.68 -0.26 4.37
N THR A 92 14.98 0.75 3.87
CA THR A 92 13.97 1.48 4.64
C THR A 92 12.57 1.30 4.07
N LEU A 93 11.60 1.20 4.97
CA LEU A 93 10.18 1.17 4.63
C LEU A 93 9.48 2.34 5.32
N ARG A 94 8.62 3.03 4.59
CA ARG A 94 7.65 3.97 5.15
C ARG A 94 6.26 3.62 4.65
N VAL A 95 5.30 3.54 5.57
CA VAL A 95 3.89 3.32 5.27
C VAL A 95 3.08 4.46 5.87
N VAL A 96 2.18 5.03 5.08
CA VAL A 96 1.31 6.14 5.51
C VAL A 96 -0.14 5.76 5.28
N ALA A 97 -0.98 5.91 6.31
CA ALA A 97 -2.41 5.68 6.24
C ALA A 97 -3.15 7.01 6.32
N ARG A 98 -3.63 7.51 5.18
CA ARG A 98 -4.33 8.80 5.10
C ARG A 98 -5.83 8.61 5.04
N GLN A 99 -6.56 9.26 5.96
CA GLN A 99 -8.02 9.30 5.90
C GLN A 99 -8.48 10.15 4.71
N LYS A 100 -9.32 9.57 3.86
CA LYS A 100 -9.94 10.23 2.70
C LYS A 100 -11.46 10.02 2.77
N GLY A 101 -12.17 10.92 3.46
CA GLY A 101 -13.59 10.72 3.72
C GLY A 101 -13.86 9.44 4.49
N ALA A 102 -14.68 8.54 3.96
CA ALA A 102 -14.96 7.23 4.56
C ALA A 102 -13.90 6.16 4.25
N ALA A 103 -12.96 6.45 3.35
CA ALA A 103 -11.88 5.54 2.95
C ALA A 103 -10.55 5.92 3.60
N VAL A 104 -9.63 4.98 3.65
CA VAL A 104 -8.23 5.20 4.00
C VAL A 104 -7.37 4.84 2.80
N ARG A 105 -6.52 5.77 2.36
CA ARG A 105 -5.47 5.49 1.38
C ARG A 105 -4.19 5.08 2.13
N ILE A 106 -3.66 3.93 1.77
CA ILE A 106 -2.39 3.42 2.27
C ILE A 106 -1.34 3.59 1.17
N ASP A 107 -0.28 4.31 1.45
CA ASP A 107 0.89 4.46 0.58
C ASP A 107 2.08 3.79 1.25
N ALA A 108 2.80 2.94 0.53
CA ALA A 108 4.03 2.29 1.00
C ALA A 108 5.19 2.63 0.08
N VAL A 109 6.34 2.95 0.67
CA VAL A 109 7.59 3.25 -0.02
C VAL A 109 8.70 2.42 0.61
N PHE A 110 9.35 1.60 -0.21
CA PHE A 110 10.52 0.83 0.18
C PHE A 110 11.73 1.29 -0.62
N ASN A 111 12.85 1.55 0.05
CA ASN A 111 14.05 2.06 -0.58
C ASN A 111 15.23 1.14 -0.30
N ILE A 112 16.03 0.92 -1.35
CA ILE A 112 17.34 0.30 -1.25
C ILE A 112 18.42 1.30 -1.64
N GLN A 113 19.62 1.11 -1.11
CA GLN A 113 20.75 2.00 -1.37
C GLN A 113 21.41 1.69 -2.72
N ALA A 114 22.14 2.65 -3.26
CA ALA A 114 23.00 2.42 -4.43
C ALA A 114 23.93 1.23 -4.20
N GLY A 115 24.09 0.38 -5.21
CA GLY A 115 24.89 -0.84 -5.12
C GLY A 115 24.17 -2.05 -4.53
N GLN A 116 22.89 -1.90 -4.17
CA GLN A 116 22.04 -3.02 -3.80
C GLN A 116 21.15 -3.45 -4.97
N ILE A 117 20.77 -4.72 -4.98
CA ILE A 117 19.82 -5.31 -5.93
C ILE A 117 18.69 -5.93 -5.14
N ALA A 118 17.47 -5.76 -5.63
CA ALA A 118 16.30 -6.48 -5.14
C ALA A 118 15.45 -6.92 -6.34
N ASP A 119 14.81 -8.07 -6.19
CA ASP A 119 13.87 -8.58 -7.19
C ASP A 119 12.55 -7.79 -7.10
N ASN A 120 12.11 -7.25 -8.24
CA ASN A 120 10.91 -6.41 -8.31
C ASN A 120 9.64 -7.17 -7.90
N ASP A 121 9.52 -8.45 -8.23
CA ASP A 121 8.33 -9.23 -7.91
C ASP A 121 8.29 -9.58 -6.42
N VAL A 122 9.43 -9.86 -5.82
CA VAL A 122 9.56 -10.09 -4.38
C VAL A 122 9.20 -8.82 -3.61
N ILE A 123 9.72 -7.67 -4.01
CA ILE A 123 9.40 -6.39 -3.35
C ILE A 123 7.94 -6.02 -3.54
N ARG A 124 7.38 -6.18 -4.74
CA ARG A 124 5.95 -5.95 -5.01
C ARG A 124 5.08 -6.80 -4.09
N LYS A 125 5.40 -8.10 -4.00
CA LYS A 125 4.67 -9.01 -3.13
C LYS A 125 4.74 -8.57 -1.67
N GLY A 126 5.93 -8.29 -1.13
CA GLY A 126 6.11 -7.86 0.26
C GLY A 126 5.36 -6.58 0.60
N ILE A 127 5.46 -5.55 -0.24
CA ILE A 127 4.72 -4.28 -0.06
C ILE A 127 3.21 -4.53 -0.08
N CYS A 128 2.73 -5.35 -1.02
CA CYS A 128 1.30 -5.61 -1.14
C CYS A 128 0.77 -6.52 -0.04
N ASP A 129 1.56 -7.45 0.48
CA ASP A 129 1.21 -8.26 1.65
C ASP A 129 1.05 -7.37 2.90
N ILE A 130 1.92 -6.37 3.09
CA ILE A 130 1.78 -5.37 4.16
C ILE A 130 0.48 -4.59 4.00
N ILE A 131 0.22 -4.02 2.83
CA ILE A 131 -0.98 -3.21 2.56
C ILE A 131 -2.25 -4.00 2.74
N LYS A 132 -2.26 -5.28 2.35
CA LYS A 132 -3.41 -6.19 2.48
C LYS A 132 -3.56 -6.80 3.87
N GLY A 133 -2.59 -6.64 4.74
CA GLY A 133 -2.60 -7.15 6.11
C GLY A 133 -3.57 -6.43 7.06
N VAL A 134 -4.38 -5.54 6.54
CA VAL A 134 -5.35 -4.72 7.30
C VAL A 134 -6.79 -5.20 7.15
#